data_a32253322f0d0332ebc6e18e4e8a3db2
#
_entry.id   a32253322f0d0332ebc6e18e4e8a3db2
#
_cell.length_a   1.000
_cell.length_b   1.000
_cell.length_c   1.000
_cell.angle_alpha   90.00
_cell.angle_beta   90.00
_cell.angle_gamma   90.00
#
_symmetry.space_group_name_H-M   'P 1'
#
loop_
_entity.id
_entity.type
_entity.pdbx_description
1 polymer ?
#
loop_
_entity_poly.entity_id
_entity_poly.type
_entity_poly.pdbx_seq_one_letter_code
_entity_poly.pdbx_strand_id
1 'polypeptide(L)'
;MSRDREGVGNLGANMQATTERTTVTDYKINDINEAEFGRKEIAIAETEMPGLMAIREKYKADQPLKGARIAGCIHMTIQTAVLIETLVALGADVRWSSCNIYSTQDHAAAAIAAQGIPVFAWKGETEEEYFECVDKTIHGPEGWVPNMVLDDGGDLTAMIYEKYPELLKDIKGITEETTTGVHRLYEMEKDGLLKTPVINVNDSVTKSKFDNLYGCRESLVDSIKRATDVMIAGKKRLLQLW
;
A
#
# COMPACT_ATOMS: atom_id res chain seq x y z
N MET A 1 42.99 37.92 54.34
CA MET A 1 43.03 39.05 53.34
C MET A 1 42.22 38.56 52.18
N SER A 2 41.01 39.06 52.11
CA SER A 2 40.47 40.15 51.33
C SER A 2 40.06 39.67 49.96
N ARG A 3 38.73 39.54 49.80
CA ARG A 3 37.81 40.37 48.94
C ARG A 3 37.78 39.91 47.48
N ASP A 4 36.75 39.97 46.70
CA ASP A 4 35.37 40.45 46.76
C ASP A 4 34.66 39.80 45.56
N ARG A 5 33.41 39.40 45.73
CA ARG A 5 32.14 39.92 45.14
C ARG A 5 31.98 39.94 43.64
N GLU A 6 30.93 39.31 43.27
CA GLU A 6 29.76 39.78 42.50
C GLU A 6 29.74 39.48 40.97
N GLY A 7 28.66 38.82 40.59
CA GLY A 7 28.22 38.68 39.20
C GLY A 7 27.01 37.78 39.11
N VAL A 8 25.86 38.25 39.62
CA VAL A 8 24.56 37.61 39.34
C VAL A 8 24.18 37.88 37.90
N GLY A 9 24.33 36.88 37.05
CA GLY A 9 23.82 36.90 35.69
C GLY A 9 22.53 36.11 35.59
N ASN A 10 21.44 36.83 35.49
CA ASN A 10 20.09 36.35 35.23
C ASN A 10 19.99 35.73 33.85
N LEU A 11 20.04 34.41 33.74
CA LEU A 11 19.75 33.71 32.49
C LEU A 11 18.27 33.41 32.46
N GLY A 12 17.54 34.28 31.71
CA GLY A 12 16.15 34.11 31.37
C GLY A 12 15.93 32.75 30.70
N ALA A 13 15.07 31.96 31.33
CA ALA A 13 14.55 30.74 30.76
C ALA A 13 13.79 31.03 29.48
N ASN A 14 14.41 30.73 28.34
CA ASN A 14 13.73 30.68 27.07
C ASN A 14 12.91 29.39 27.01
N MET A 15 11.68 29.47 27.52
CA MET A 15 10.66 28.44 27.27
C MET A 15 10.31 28.49 25.79
N GLN A 16 11.01 27.70 24.98
CA GLN A 16 10.51 27.32 23.66
C GLN A 16 9.26 26.45 23.89
N ALA A 17 8.11 27.05 23.58
CA ALA A 17 6.86 26.30 23.46
C ALA A 17 7.04 25.29 22.33
N THR A 18 7.32 24.05 22.68
CA THR A 18 7.11 22.91 21.77
C THR A 18 5.62 22.84 21.51
N THR A 19 5.21 23.36 20.37
CA THR A 19 3.88 23.09 19.83
C THR A 19 3.80 21.58 19.61
N GLU A 20 3.14 20.88 20.51
CA GLU A 20 2.72 19.50 20.29
C GLU A 20 1.87 19.52 19.01
N ARG A 21 2.45 19.13 17.89
CA ARG A 21 1.67 18.75 16.73
C ARG A 21 0.83 17.57 17.17
N THR A 22 -0.45 17.78 17.36
CA THR A 22 -1.43 16.71 17.44
C THR A 22 -1.30 15.94 16.11
N THR A 23 -0.55 14.85 16.11
CA THR A 23 -0.47 13.97 14.96
C THR A 23 -1.83 13.31 14.86
N VAL A 24 -2.68 13.85 13.98
CA VAL A 24 -3.87 13.12 13.55
C VAL A 24 -3.33 11.84 12.91
N THR A 25 -3.62 10.71 13.54
CA THR A 25 -3.23 9.41 13.01
C THR A 25 -4.08 9.14 11.78
N ASP A 26 -3.46 9.22 10.59
CA ASP A 26 -4.13 9.01 9.31
C ASP A 26 -3.97 7.55 8.87
N TYR A 27 -4.50 6.63 9.67
CA TYR A 27 -4.56 5.21 9.37
C TYR A 27 -5.75 4.53 10.08
N LYS A 28 -6.16 3.37 9.57
CA LYS A 28 -7.13 2.47 10.21
C LYS A 28 -6.66 1.03 10.02
N ILE A 29 -6.19 0.41 11.09
CA ILE A 29 -5.59 -0.93 11.11
C ILE A 29 -6.06 -1.69 12.35
N ASN A 30 -5.75 -2.98 12.44
CA ASN A 30 -6.13 -3.82 13.58
C ASN A 30 -5.39 -3.45 14.87
N ASP A 31 -4.07 -3.60 14.90
CA ASP A 31 -3.23 -3.34 16.09
C ASP A 31 -1.87 -2.75 15.71
N ILE A 32 -1.59 -1.54 16.15
CA ILE A 32 -0.30 -0.86 15.92
C ILE A 32 0.87 -1.53 16.66
N ASN A 33 0.60 -2.28 17.73
CA ASN A 33 1.64 -2.96 18.50
C ASN A 33 2.32 -4.10 17.73
N GLU A 34 1.74 -4.54 16.62
CA GLU A 34 2.36 -5.53 15.73
C GLU A 34 3.46 -4.95 14.82
N ALA A 35 3.70 -3.65 14.86
CA ALA A 35 4.63 -2.96 13.95
C ALA A 35 6.06 -3.51 14.01
N GLU A 36 6.59 -3.85 15.21
CA GLU A 36 7.94 -4.40 15.35
C GLU A 36 8.06 -5.78 14.68
N PHE A 37 7.06 -6.63 14.86
CA PHE A 37 7.00 -7.92 14.18
C PHE A 37 6.89 -7.73 12.67
N GLY A 38 5.99 -6.85 12.22
CA GLY A 38 5.84 -6.50 10.82
C GLY A 38 7.15 -6.02 10.18
N ARG A 39 7.93 -5.21 10.88
CA ARG A 39 9.23 -4.74 10.39
C ARG A 39 10.22 -5.89 10.13
N LYS A 40 10.24 -6.90 11.00
CA LYS A 40 11.08 -8.09 10.83
C LYS A 40 10.67 -8.92 9.61
N GLU A 41 9.37 -9.11 9.43
CA GLU A 41 8.82 -9.84 8.29
C GLU A 41 9.04 -9.09 6.96
N ILE A 42 8.90 -7.77 6.95
CA ILE A 42 9.19 -6.94 5.76
C ILE A 42 10.68 -7.02 5.41
N ALA A 43 11.58 -7.07 6.39
CA ALA A 43 13.01 -7.23 6.13
C ALA A 43 13.33 -8.57 5.45
N ILE A 44 12.59 -9.64 5.75
CA ILE A 44 12.69 -10.91 5.05
C ILE A 44 12.17 -10.75 3.60
N ALA A 45 11.01 -10.10 3.42
CA ALA A 45 10.44 -9.87 2.09
C ALA A 45 11.39 -9.07 1.18
N GLU A 46 12.12 -8.10 1.71
CA GLU A 46 13.13 -7.34 0.97
C GLU A 46 14.20 -8.24 0.34
N THR A 47 14.61 -9.33 1.03
CA THR A 47 15.60 -10.29 0.50
C THR A 47 15.06 -11.13 -0.65
N GLU A 48 13.73 -11.31 -0.72
CA GLU A 48 13.04 -12.07 -1.76
C GLU A 48 12.62 -11.21 -2.96
N MET A 49 12.84 -9.89 -2.90
CA MET A 49 12.42 -8.92 -3.91
C MET A 49 13.61 -8.13 -4.50
N PRO A 50 14.65 -8.80 -5.00
CA PRO A 50 15.90 -8.15 -5.40
C PRO A 50 15.71 -7.14 -6.55
N GLY A 51 14.76 -7.38 -7.45
CA GLY A 51 14.47 -6.45 -8.56
C GLY A 51 13.94 -5.11 -8.05
N LEU A 52 12.97 -5.14 -7.13
CA LEU A 52 12.39 -3.93 -6.54
C LEU A 52 13.41 -3.20 -5.67
N MET A 53 14.21 -3.93 -4.89
CA MET A 53 15.27 -3.34 -4.07
C MET A 53 16.35 -2.69 -4.91
N ALA A 54 16.73 -3.27 -6.06
CA ALA A 54 17.65 -2.65 -7.01
C ALA A 54 17.10 -1.35 -7.61
N ILE A 55 15.79 -1.30 -7.91
CA ILE A 55 15.12 -0.08 -8.38
C ILE A 55 15.14 1.00 -7.30
N ARG A 56 14.80 0.64 -6.04
CA ARG A 56 14.85 1.55 -4.89
C ARG A 56 16.25 2.15 -4.74
N GLU A 57 17.28 1.31 -4.74
CA GLU A 57 18.67 1.76 -4.58
C GLU A 57 19.12 2.66 -5.74
N LYS A 58 18.78 2.30 -6.96
CA LYS A 58 19.18 3.05 -8.16
C LYS A 58 18.59 4.45 -8.24
N TYR A 59 17.31 4.60 -7.85
CA TYR A 59 16.56 5.83 -8.12
C TYR A 59 16.21 6.64 -6.88
N LYS A 60 16.49 6.18 -5.65
CA LYS A 60 16.16 6.90 -4.42
C LYS A 60 16.78 8.31 -4.33
N ALA A 61 17.96 8.51 -4.93
CA ALA A 61 18.60 9.81 -4.94
C ALA A 61 17.93 10.81 -5.92
N ASP A 62 17.44 10.30 -7.05
CA ASP A 62 16.82 11.10 -8.10
C ASP A 62 15.35 11.44 -7.80
N GLN A 63 14.73 10.69 -6.92
CA GLN A 63 13.30 10.80 -6.54
C GLN A 63 12.36 11.03 -7.73
N PRO A 64 12.32 10.10 -8.71
CA PRO A 64 11.58 10.30 -9.95
C PRO A 64 10.05 10.39 -9.75
N LEU A 65 9.55 9.97 -8.58
CA LEU A 65 8.14 10.06 -8.21
C LEU A 65 7.80 11.30 -7.37
N LYS A 66 8.71 12.26 -7.27
CA LYS A 66 8.43 13.51 -6.56
C LYS A 66 7.20 14.21 -7.14
N GLY A 67 6.21 14.47 -6.30
CA GLY A 67 4.93 15.05 -6.70
C GLY A 67 3.89 14.04 -7.19
N ALA A 68 4.22 12.75 -7.27
CA ALA A 68 3.24 11.70 -7.43
C ALA A 68 2.46 11.51 -6.11
N ARG A 69 1.14 11.59 -6.18
CA ARG A 69 0.21 11.24 -5.12
C ARG A 69 -0.50 9.96 -5.55
N ILE A 70 -0.16 8.85 -4.93
CA ILE A 70 -0.59 7.52 -5.35
C ILE A 70 -1.64 6.99 -4.38
N ALA A 71 -2.85 6.77 -4.87
CA ALA A 71 -3.82 5.91 -4.20
C ALA A 71 -3.55 4.46 -4.63
N GLY A 72 -3.29 3.58 -3.67
CA GLY A 72 -3.02 2.17 -3.92
C GLY A 72 -4.06 1.26 -3.28
N CYS A 73 -4.55 0.29 -4.02
CA CYS A 73 -5.47 -0.75 -3.54
C CYS A 73 -4.99 -2.11 -4.03
N ILE A 74 -4.15 -2.76 -3.23
CA ILE A 74 -3.64 -4.12 -3.46
C ILE A 74 -3.39 -4.78 -2.12
N HIS A 75 -3.42 -6.12 -2.09
CA HIS A 75 -3.24 -6.94 -0.88
C HIS A 75 -2.20 -6.37 0.09
N MET A 76 -2.60 -5.96 1.29
CA MET A 76 -1.69 -5.35 2.28
C MET A 76 -0.84 -6.41 2.97
N THR A 77 0.12 -6.95 2.23
CA THR A 77 1.08 -7.96 2.68
C THR A 77 2.46 -7.36 2.96
N ILE A 78 3.37 -8.17 3.49
CA ILE A 78 4.77 -7.76 3.70
C ILE A 78 5.44 -7.38 2.36
N GLN A 79 5.11 -8.03 1.26
CA GLN A 79 5.64 -7.71 -0.07
C GLN A 79 5.11 -6.35 -0.55
N THR A 80 3.82 -6.08 -0.35
CA THR A 80 3.23 -4.77 -0.65
C THR A 80 3.83 -3.67 0.21
N ALA A 81 4.18 -3.96 1.46
CA ALA A 81 4.91 -3.01 2.31
C ALA A 81 6.26 -2.62 1.69
N VAL A 82 7.01 -3.58 1.13
CA VAL A 82 8.25 -3.28 0.39
C VAL A 82 7.98 -2.38 -0.82
N LEU A 83 6.87 -2.59 -1.54
CA LEU A 83 6.46 -1.72 -2.65
C LEU A 83 6.14 -0.31 -2.17
N ILE A 84 5.33 -0.16 -1.12
CA ILE A 84 4.95 1.14 -0.54
C ILE A 84 6.21 1.92 -0.12
N GLU A 85 7.10 1.30 0.63
CA GLU A 85 8.36 1.92 1.06
C GLU A 85 9.26 2.29 -0.13
N THR A 86 9.22 1.51 -1.19
CA THR A 86 9.96 1.84 -2.43
C THR A 86 9.36 3.07 -3.10
N LEU A 87 8.03 3.16 -3.24
CA LEU A 87 7.37 4.33 -3.83
C LEU A 87 7.68 5.60 -3.02
N VAL A 88 7.63 5.52 -1.69
CA VAL A 88 7.99 6.63 -0.79
C VAL A 88 9.46 7.01 -0.92
N ALA A 89 10.37 6.05 -0.96
CA ALA A 89 11.80 6.30 -1.16
C ALA A 89 12.09 6.98 -2.51
N LEU A 90 11.28 6.72 -3.52
CA LEU A 90 11.37 7.35 -4.83
C LEU A 90 10.67 8.73 -4.89
N GLY A 91 10.10 9.20 -3.79
CA GLY A 91 9.54 10.53 -3.64
C GLY A 91 8.02 10.64 -3.78
N ALA A 92 7.31 9.52 -3.87
CA ALA A 92 5.85 9.53 -3.91
C ALA A 92 5.24 9.81 -2.52
N ASP A 93 4.08 10.44 -2.53
CA ASP A 93 3.16 10.52 -1.42
C ASP A 93 2.06 9.47 -1.65
N VAL A 94 1.85 8.55 -0.71
CA VAL A 94 1.00 7.38 -0.91
C VAL A 94 -0.06 7.26 0.16
N ARG A 95 -1.23 6.72 -0.21
CA ARG A 95 -2.29 6.27 0.67
C ARG A 95 -2.71 4.87 0.21
N TRP A 96 -2.99 3.96 1.13
CA TRP A 96 -3.10 2.55 0.79
C TRP A 96 -4.27 1.84 1.46
N SER A 97 -4.96 0.98 0.70
CA SER A 97 -5.92 0.01 1.22
C SER A 97 -5.65 -1.39 0.65
N SER A 98 -6.28 -2.40 1.21
CA SER A 98 -6.25 -3.75 0.64
C SER A 98 -7.34 -3.89 -0.44
N CYS A 99 -7.11 -4.77 -1.41
CA CYS A 99 -8.10 -5.14 -2.43
C CYS A 99 -8.95 -6.37 -2.05
N ASN A 100 -8.80 -6.87 -0.83
CA ASN A 100 -9.52 -8.06 -0.36
C ASN A 100 -9.63 -8.06 1.16
N ILE A 101 -10.82 -8.38 1.67
CA ILE A 101 -11.16 -8.37 3.10
C ILE A 101 -10.40 -9.38 3.97
N TYR A 102 -9.74 -10.39 3.39
CA TYR A 102 -9.04 -11.44 4.14
C TYR A 102 -7.52 -11.47 3.93
N SER A 103 -7.00 -10.77 2.93
CA SER A 103 -5.60 -10.92 2.52
C SER A 103 -4.60 -10.06 3.30
N THR A 104 -5.06 -9.09 4.06
CA THR A 104 -4.19 -8.23 4.86
C THR A 104 -3.40 -9.06 5.89
N GLN A 105 -2.10 -8.77 5.98
CA GLN A 105 -1.25 -9.17 7.09
C GLN A 105 -1.20 -8.00 8.07
N ASP A 106 -1.89 -8.10 9.21
CA ASP A 106 -2.08 -6.98 10.14
C ASP A 106 -0.77 -6.36 10.61
N HIS A 107 0.24 -7.19 10.84
CA HIS A 107 1.58 -6.73 11.20
C HIS A 107 2.28 -5.94 10.07
N ALA A 108 1.99 -6.22 8.79
CA ALA A 108 2.50 -5.43 7.68
C ALA A 108 1.84 -4.05 7.64
N ALA A 109 0.53 -3.99 7.81
CA ALA A 109 -0.21 -2.72 7.91
C ALA A 109 0.27 -1.89 9.11
N ALA A 110 0.49 -2.52 10.27
CA ALA A 110 1.02 -1.87 11.46
C ALA A 110 2.42 -1.27 11.24
N ALA A 111 3.32 -2.01 10.57
CA ALA A 111 4.67 -1.53 10.28
C ALA A 111 4.68 -0.30 9.35
N ILE A 112 3.77 -0.25 8.37
CA ILE A 112 3.61 0.90 7.46
C ILE A 112 3.00 2.09 8.20
N ALA A 113 1.94 1.86 8.99
CA ALA A 113 1.30 2.90 9.81
C ALA A 113 2.27 3.53 10.80
N ALA A 114 3.13 2.73 11.45
CA ALA A 114 4.13 3.20 12.40
C ALA A 114 5.20 4.12 11.78
N GLN A 115 5.37 4.09 10.46
CA GLN A 115 6.23 5.01 9.72
C GLN A 115 5.52 6.32 9.33
N GLY A 116 4.25 6.47 9.71
CA GLY A 116 3.43 7.63 9.36
C GLY A 116 2.90 7.60 7.93
N ILE A 117 2.92 6.44 7.27
CA ILE A 117 2.35 6.27 5.93
C ILE A 117 0.89 5.88 6.09
N PRO A 118 -0.05 6.62 5.45
CA PRO A 118 -1.47 6.33 5.53
C PRO A 118 -1.82 4.95 4.96
N VAL A 119 -2.41 4.10 5.81
CA VAL A 119 -2.86 2.76 5.46
C VAL A 119 -4.17 2.42 6.15
N PHE A 120 -5.09 1.85 5.39
CA PHE A 120 -6.45 1.52 5.82
C PHE A 120 -6.71 0.07 5.43
N ALA A 121 -6.37 -0.87 6.30
CA ALA A 121 -6.54 -2.29 6.03
C ALA A 121 -6.37 -3.14 7.30
N TRP A 122 -7.20 -4.17 7.44
CA TRP A 122 -7.01 -5.25 8.42
C TRP A 122 -7.61 -6.56 7.91
N LYS A 123 -7.23 -7.65 8.50
CA LYS A 123 -7.77 -8.95 8.12
C LYS A 123 -9.15 -9.16 8.73
N GLY A 124 -10.13 -9.46 7.88
CA GLY A 124 -11.50 -9.74 8.32
C GLY A 124 -12.40 -8.50 8.34
N GLU A 125 -12.12 -7.53 7.47
CA GLU A 125 -13.04 -6.42 7.20
C GLU A 125 -14.41 -6.94 6.76
N THR A 126 -15.46 -6.21 7.13
CA THR A 126 -16.76 -6.35 6.46
C THR A 126 -16.70 -5.67 5.10
N GLU A 127 -17.68 -5.95 4.24
CA GLU A 127 -17.75 -5.30 2.92
C GLU A 127 -17.89 -3.77 3.05
N GLU A 128 -18.65 -3.30 4.01
CA GLU A 128 -18.82 -1.86 4.28
C GLU A 128 -17.50 -1.23 4.74
N GLU A 129 -16.78 -1.88 5.64
CA GLU A 129 -15.48 -1.41 6.12
C GLU A 129 -14.44 -1.39 5.01
N TYR A 130 -14.45 -2.40 4.14
CA TYR A 130 -13.59 -2.46 2.96
C TYR A 130 -13.78 -1.24 2.05
N PHE A 131 -15.03 -0.95 1.66
CA PHE A 131 -15.30 0.22 0.83
C PHE A 131 -15.05 1.55 1.54
N GLU A 132 -15.22 1.62 2.86
CA GLU A 132 -14.77 2.78 3.65
C GLU A 132 -13.25 2.97 3.56
N CYS A 133 -12.47 1.89 3.64
CA CYS A 133 -11.02 1.93 3.53
C CYS A 133 -10.55 2.37 2.13
N VAL A 134 -11.19 1.86 1.07
CA VAL A 134 -10.93 2.30 -0.31
C VAL A 134 -11.24 3.80 -0.46
N ASP A 135 -12.35 4.28 0.07
CA ASP A 135 -12.73 5.70 0.05
C ASP A 135 -11.70 6.59 0.77
N LYS A 136 -11.24 6.17 1.95
CA LYS A 136 -10.18 6.88 2.71
C LYS A 136 -8.85 6.94 1.98
N THR A 137 -8.60 6.01 1.06
CA THR A 137 -7.40 6.01 0.22
C THR A 137 -7.44 7.13 -0.82
N ILE A 138 -8.65 7.53 -1.24
CA ILE A 138 -8.84 8.59 -2.24
C ILE A 138 -8.72 9.99 -1.62
N HIS A 139 -9.15 10.16 -0.37
CA HIS A 139 -9.21 11.46 0.26
C HIS A 139 -8.33 11.53 1.49
N GLY A 140 -7.38 12.45 1.48
CA GLY A 140 -6.50 12.73 2.60
C GLY A 140 -6.72 14.10 3.24
N PRO A 141 -5.98 14.40 4.32
CA PRO A 141 -5.97 15.71 4.96
C PRO A 141 -5.60 16.82 3.96
N GLU A 142 -6.02 18.06 4.29
CA GLU A 142 -5.66 19.27 3.54
C GLU A 142 -6.05 19.23 2.05
N GLY A 143 -7.05 18.42 1.69
CA GLY A 143 -7.51 18.29 0.30
C GLY A 143 -6.62 17.39 -0.57
N TRP A 144 -5.85 16.51 0.05
CA TRP A 144 -5.09 15.51 -0.70
C TRP A 144 -6.01 14.61 -1.52
N VAL A 145 -5.73 14.51 -2.81
CA VAL A 145 -6.36 13.58 -3.76
C VAL A 145 -5.29 12.99 -4.67
N PRO A 146 -5.46 11.76 -5.20
CA PRO A 146 -4.48 11.11 -6.04
C PRO A 146 -4.33 11.79 -7.40
N ASN A 147 -3.14 11.67 -7.98
CA ASN A 147 -2.88 11.94 -9.40
C ASN A 147 -2.34 10.70 -10.13
N MET A 148 -2.20 9.59 -9.43
CA MET A 148 -1.89 8.26 -9.96
C MET A 148 -2.62 7.21 -9.14
N VAL A 149 -2.99 6.10 -9.78
CA VAL A 149 -3.69 4.98 -9.16
C VAL A 149 -2.93 3.68 -9.41
N LEU A 150 -2.80 2.86 -8.36
CA LEU A 150 -2.35 1.48 -8.45
C LEU A 150 -3.48 0.60 -7.93
N ASP A 151 -4.05 -0.23 -8.78
CA ASP A 151 -5.23 -1.04 -8.46
C ASP A 151 -5.01 -2.53 -8.73
N ASP A 152 -5.75 -3.34 -8.01
CA ASP A 152 -5.79 -4.80 -8.14
C ASP A 152 -7.25 -5.27 -8.04
N GLY A 153 -7.86 -5.51 -9.20
CA GLY A 153 -9.24 -5.92 -9.33
C GLY A 153 -10.20 -4.80 -9.73
N GLY A 154 -9.75 -3.54 -9.74
CA GLY A 154 -10.48 -2.42 -10.30
C GLY A 154 -11.51 -1.77 -9.38
N ASP A 155 -11.55 -2.07 -8.07
CA ASP A 155 -12.55 -1.48 -7.16
C ASP A 155 -12.23 -0.03 -6.82
N LEU A 156 -10.96 0.32 -6.59
CA LEU A 156 -10.54 1.70 -6.40
C LEU A 156 -10.82 2.53 -7.66
N THR A 157 -10.49 2.00 -8.83
CA THR A 157 -10.77 2.63 -10.12
C THR A 157 -12.27 2.84 -10.31
N ALA A 158 -13.09 1.80 -10.08
CA ALA A 158 -14.54 1.90 -10.20
C ALA A 158 -15.11 2.97 -9.25
N MET A 159 -14.66 3.00 -8.01
CA MET A 159 -15.10 4.02 -7.05
C MET A 159 -14.79 5.45 -7.52
N ILE A 160 -13.59 5.68 -8.08
CA ILE A 160 -13.24 7.00 -8.63
C ILE A 160 -14.15 7.36 -9.81
N TYR A 161 -14.40 6.43 -10.73
CA TYR A 161 -15.26 6.68 -11.88
C TYR A 161 -16.72 6.94 -11.51
N GLU A 162 -17.23 6.24 -10.51
CA GLU A 162 -18.63 6.32 -10.10
C GLU A 162 -18.92 7.46 -9.13
N LYS A 163 -18.07 7.64 -8.10
CA LYS A 163 -18.31 8.60 -7.03
C LYS A 163 -17.56 9.92 -7.20
N TYR A 164 -16.38 9.91 -7.84
CA TYR A 164 -15.46 11.04 -7.90
C TYR A 164 -14.95 11.34 -9.32
N PRO A 165 -15.83 11.38 -10.33
CA PRO A 165 -15.42 11.54 -11.73
C PRO A 165 -14.67 12.85 -12.01
N GLU A 166 -14.82 13.84 -11.15
CA GLU A 166 -14.08 15.11 -11.24
C GLU A 166 -12.57 14.94 -11.00
N LEU A 167 -12.13 13.88 -10.31
CA LEU A 167 -10.71 13.61 -10.07
C LEU A 167 -10.00 13.08 -11.33
N LEU A 168 -10.74 12.51 -12.27
CA LEU A 168 -10.16 11.90 -13.50
C LEU A 168 -9.35 12.89 -14.32
N LYS A 169 -9.66 14.19 -14.25
CA LYS A 169 -8.90 15.25 -14.95
C LYS A 169 -7.47 15.40 -14.44
N ASP A 170 -7.22 15.05 -13.17
CA ASP A 170 -5.93 15.20 -12.50
C ASP A 170 -5.16 13.87 -12.43
N ILE A 171 -5.82 12.74 -12.66
CA ILE A 171 -5.23 11.40 -12.68
C ILE A 171 -4.48 11.19 -14.00
N LYS A 172 -3.17 11.04 -13.91
CA LYS A 172 -2.27 10.89 -15.06
C LYS A 172 -2.27 9.49 -15.64
N GLY A 173 -2.58 8.49 -14.82
CA GLY A 173 -2.62 7.10 -15.23
C GLY A 173 -2.98 6.15 -14.08
N ILE A 174 -3.41 4.98 -14.48
CA ILE A 174 -3.78 3.87 -13.62
C ILE A 174 -2.90 2.68 -13.99
N THR A 175 -2.47 1.90 -13.01
CA THR A 175 -1.84 0.59 -13.22
C THR A 175 -2.76 -0.47 -12.65
N GLU A 176 -3.04 -1.52 -13.42
CA GLU A 176 -3.88 -2.64 -12.98
C GLU A 176 -3.07 -3.93 -12.92
N GLU A 177 -3.12 -4.58 -11.76
CA GLU A 177 -2.30 -5.74 -11.44
C GLU A 177 -2.87 -7.05 -12.00
N THR A 178 -4.23 -7.22 -12.02
CA THR A 178 -4.81 -8.56 -12.12
C THR A 178 -5.79 -8.74 -13.30
N THR A 179 -5.99 -9.99 -13.68
CA THR A 179 -6.83 -10.39 -14.83
C THR A 179 -8.25 -9.84 -14.74
N THR A 180 -8.89 -9.92 -13.58
CA THR A 180 -10.28 -9.45 -13.41
C THR A 180 -10.41 -7.95 -13.57
N GLY A 181 -9.47 -7.17 -13.02
CA GLY A 181 -9.44 -5.73 -13.20
C GLY A 181 -9.15 -5.32 -14.64
N VAL A 182 -8.20 -5.99 -15.30
CA VAL A 182 -7.92 -5.75 -16.73
C VAL A 182 -9.15 -6.01 -17.59
N HIS A 183 -9.92 -7.08 -17.35
CA HIS A 183 -11.17 -7.35 -18.07
C HIS A 183 -12.19 -6.22 -17.88
N ARG A 184 -12.39 -5.73 -16.65
CA ARG A 184 -13.28 -4.58 -16.37
C ARG A 184 -12.86 -3.34 -17.16
N LEU A 185 -11.56 -3.07 -17.22
CA LEU A 185 -11.01 -1.91 -17.96
C LEU A 185 -11.19 -2.04 -19.48
N TYR A 186 -11.04 -3.23 -20.06
CA TYR A 186 -11.34 -3.47 -21.46
C TYR A 186 -12.84 -3.30 -21.79
N GLU A 187 -13.73 -3.70 -20.89
CA GLU A 187 -15.16 -3.43 -21.04
C GLU A 187 -15.45 -1.93 -21.00
N MET A 188 -14.84 -1.21 -20.04
CA MET A 188 -14.96 0.26 -19.97
C MET A 188 -14.41 0.96 -21.22
N GLU A 189 -13.30 0.48 -21.79
CA GLU A 189 -12.72 1.00 -23.02
C GLU A 189 -13.68 0.78 -24.20
N LYS A 190 -14.20 -0.44 -24.36
CA LYS A 190 -15.17 -0.80 -25.41
C LYS A 190 -16.42 0.06 -25.36
N ASP A 191 -16.91 0.38 -24.16
CA ASP A 191 -18.09 1.20 -23.94
C ASP A 191 -17.80 2.72 -24.03
N GLY A 192 -16.54 3.10 -24.28
CA GLY A 192 -16.11 4.51 -24.38
C GLY A 192 -16.12 5.25 -23.04
N LEU A 193 -16.14 4.52 -21.93
CA LEU A 193 -16.15 5.07 -20.56
C LEU A 193 -14.76 5.34 -20.03
N LEU A 194 -13.73 4.61 -20.48
CA LEU A 194 -12.36 4.75 -20.02
C LEU A 194 -11.74 6.07 -20.51
N LYS A 195 -11.50 7.00 -19.61
CA LYS A 195 -11.02 8.37 -19.91
C LYS A 195 -9.58 8.61 -19.51
N THR A 196 -8.99 7.70 -18.74
CA THR A 196 -7.64 7.82 -18.19
C THR A 196 -6.76 6.71 -18.77
N PRO A 197 -5.50 6.98 -19.15
CA PRO A 197 -4.58 5.95 -19.60
C PRO A 197 -4.40 4.86 -18.53
N VAL A 198 -4.44 3.60 -18.95
CA VAL A 198 -4.23 2.45 -18.07
C VAL A 198 -3.05 1.61 -18.57
N ILE A 199 -2.20 1.18 -17.65
CA ILE A 199 -1.14 0.21 -17.90
C ILE A 199 -1.60 -1.14 -17.36
N ASN A 200 -1.76 -2.10 -18.26
CA ASN A 200 -2.01 -3.50 -17.94
C ASN A 200 -0.69 -4.15 -17.48
N VAL A 201 -0.47 -4.21 -16.17
CA VAL A 201 0.69 -4.87 -15.57
C VAL A 201 0.55 -6.38 -15.61
N ASN A 202 -0.69 -6.90 -15.50
CA ASN A 202 -0.98 -8.33 -15.46
C ASN A 202 -0.39 -9.08 -16.65
N ASP A 203 -0.48 -8.52 -17.86
CA ASP A 203 -0.06 -9.19 -19.09
C ASP A 203 1.40 -8.92 -19.48
N SER A 204 2.13 -8.15 -18.65
CA SER A 204 3.57 -8.05 -18.86
C SER A 204 4.24 -9.42 -18.72
N VAL A 205 5.25 -9.70 -19.56
CA VAL A 205 5.93 -11.01 -19.56
C VAL A 205 6.52 -11.33 -18.19
N THR A 206 7.10 -10.35 -17.54
CA THR A 206 7.74 -10.50 -16.21
C THR A 206 6.72 -10.67 -15.08
N LYS A 207 5.42 -10.40 -15.31
CA LYS A 207 4.34 -10.67 -14.36
C LYS A 207 3.60 -11.96 -14.71
N SER A 208 2.96 -12.03 -15.88
CA SER A 208 2.05 -13.13 -16.24
C SER A 208 2.75 -14.50 -16.36
N LYS A 209 3.99 -14.52 -16.82
CA LYS A 209 4.75 -15.77 -16.99
C LYS A 209 5.42 -16.23 -15.70
N PHE A 210 5.37 -15.45 -14.64
CA PHE A 210 5.93 -15.76 -13.33
C PHE A 210 4.84 -15.82 -12.28
N ASP A 211 4.22 -14.70 -11.90
CA ASP A 211 3.23 -14.66 -10.83
C ASP A 211 1.97 -15.48 -11.17
N ASN A 212 1.29 -15.21 -12.29
CA ASN A 212 0.07 -15.94 -12.64
C ASN A 212 0.33 -17.44 -12.86
N LEU A 213 1.53 -17.80 -13.30
CA LEU A 213 1.87 -19.18 -13.62
C LEU A 213 2.35 -19.97 -12.38
N TYR A 214 3.32 -19.44 -11.65
CA TYR A 214 3.98 -20.14 -10.54
C TYR A 214 3.35 -19.78 -9.19
N GLY A 215 2.97 -18.54 -8.98
CA GLY A 215 2.40 -18.10 -7.72
C GLY A 215 1.16 -18.89 -7.34
N CYS A 216 0.20 -19.07 -8.25
CA CYS A 216 -0.97 -19.88 -8.00
C CYS A 216 -0.66 -21.36 -7.78
N ARG A 217 0.31 -21.93 -8.51
CA ARG A 217 0.70 -23.34 -8.40
C ARG A 217 1.33 -23.66 -7.05
N GLU A 218 2.17 -22.76 -6.56
CA GLU A 218 2.88 -22.95 -5.30
C GLU A 218 2.02 -22.52 -4.10
N SER A 219 1.47 -21.30 -4.15
CA SER A 219 0.70 -20.74 -3.03
C SER A 219 -0.56 -21.51 -2.70
N LEU A 220 -1.30 -22.02 -3.71
CA LEU A 220 -2.51 -22.80 -3.46
C LEU A 220 -2.19 -24.08 -2.68
N VAL A 221 -1.18 -24.82 -3.11
CA VAL A 221 -0.78 -26.07 -2.46
C VAL A 221 -0.24 -25.80 -1.05
N ASP A 222 0.60 -24.77 -0.90
CA ASP A 222 1.14 -24.37 0.40
C ASP A 222 0.02 -23.93 1.35
N SER A 223 -0.91 -23.11 0.89
CA SER A 223 -2.03 -22.62 1.71
C SER A 223 -2.95 -23.76 2.18
N ILE A 224 -3.25 -24.73 1.31
CA ILE A 224 -4.02 -25.92 1.69
C ILE A 224 -3.30 -26.72 2.78
N LYS A 225 -1.99 -26.92 2.64
CA LYS A 225 -1.20 -27.66 3.63
C LYS A 225 -1.14 -26.94 4.97
N ARG A 226 -0.93 -25.64 4.96
CA ARG A 226 -0.90 -24.80 6.19
C ARG A 226 -2.26 -24.75 6.87
N ALA A 227 -3.35 -24.60 6.11
CA ALA A 227 -4.69 -24.47 6.65
C ALA A 227 -5.24 -25.81 7.21
N THR A 228 -4.79 -26.96 6.70
CA THR A 228 -5.39 -28.24 7.00
C THR A 228 -4.46 -29.22 7.70
N ASP A 229 -3.16 -28.98 7.65
CA ASP A 229 -2.10 -29.91 8.12
C ASP A 229 -2.24 -31.33 7.56
N VAL A 230 -2.73 -31.44 6.31
CA VAL A 230 -3.10 -32.71 5.68
C VAL A 230 -2.19 -33.00 4.50
N MET A 231 -1.72 -34.26 4.40
CA MET A 231 -1.00 -34.76 3.23
C MET A 231 -1.91 -34.72 2.00
N ILE A 232 -1.43 -34.12 0.90
CA ILE A 232 -2.18 -33.98 -0.36
C ILE A 232 -2.13 -35.27 -1.19
N ALA A 233 -1.04 -36.02 -1.11
CA ALA A 233 -0.85 -37.25 -1.88
C ALA A 233 -2.01 -38.25 -1.65
N GLY A 234 -2.46 -38.89 -2.72
CA GLY A 234 -3.54 -39.87 -2.69
C GLY A 234 -4.95 -39.32 -2.53
N LYS A 235 -5.13 -37.99 -2.46
CA LYS A 235 -6.45 -37.37 -2.36
C LYS A 235 -6.94 -36.90 -3.74
N LYS A 236 -8.23 -37.11 -4.00
CA LYS A 236 -8.90 -36.55 -5.18
C LYS A 236 -9.33 -35.12 -4.88
N ARG A 237 -9.10 -34.20 -5.82
CA ARG A 237 -9.51 -32.80 -5.74
C ARG A 237 -10.13 -32.39 -7.07
N LEU A 238 -11.17 -31.60 -7.00
CA LEU A 238 -11.70 -30.86 -8.13
C LEU A 238 -11.29 -29.39 -7.94
N LEU A 239 -10.59 -28.84 -8.92
CA LEU A 239 -10.28 -27.43 -9.01
C LEU A 239 -10.96 -26.90 -10.27
N GLN A 240 -11.88 -25.97 -10.10
CA GLN A 240 -12.51 -25.26 -11.20
C GLN A 240 -11.88 -23.86 -11.27
N LEU A 241 -11.22 -23.59 -12.38
CA LEU A 241 -10.70 -22.27 -12.71
C LEU A 241 -11.64 -21.62 -13.72
N TRP A 242 -11.99 -20.38 -13.48
CA TRP A 242 -12.83 -19.55 -14.36
C TRP A 242 -11.99 -18.90 -15.45
#